data_13719fa8525944c981788c4b9c6a9354
#
_entry.id   13719fa8525944c981788c4b9c6a9354
#
_cell.length_a   1.000
_cell.length_b   1.000
_cell.length_c   1.000
_cell.angle_alpha   90.00
_cell.angle_beta   90.00
_cell.angle_gamma   90.00
#
_symmetry.space_group_name_H-M   'P 1'
#
loop_
_entity.id
_entity.type
_entity.pdbx_description
1 polymer ?
#
loop_
_entity_poly.entity_id
_entity_poly.type
_entity_poly.pdbx_seq_one_letter_code
_entity_poly.pdbx_strand_id
1 'polypeptide(L)'
;MLGKKKKPFNSYENRVDDLIHEVWEARDRLYEKTRQAITRVGVINLYPDGADRKKAVSDAEEAKHALIVAIGAYDTARMEYNNYIKKYAEKFDSPKEEWTTTSHEIIEWAYKYYYKG
;
A
#
# COMPACT_ATOMS: atom_id res chain seq x y z
N MET A 1 -36.65 -9.60 -8.38
CA MET A 1 -36.13 -9.55 -8.29
C MET A 1 -35.46 -9.78 -8.48
N LEU A 2 -35.26 -9.87 -8.70
CA LEU A 2 -34.61 -10.05 -8.89
C LEU A 2 -33.64 -10.20 -8.58
N GLY A 3 -33.44 -10.02 -8.65
CA GLY A 3 -32.21 -10.20 -8.48
C GLY A 3 -31.74 -10.55 -7.34
N LYS A 4 -32.19 -10.57 -7.07
CA LYS A 4 -31.97 -10.89 -6.12
C LYS A 4 -31.30 -11.86 -5.75
N LYS A 5 -31.22 -12.53 -6.16
CA LYS A 5 -30.42 -13.41 -5.84
C LYS A 5 -29.19 -13.11 -6.33
N LYS A 6 -28.24 -12.90 -5.58
CA LYS A 6 -26.95 -12.74 -5.95
C LYS A 6 -26.47 -13.97 -6.47
N LYS A 7 -26.11 -14.04 -7.69
CA LYS A 7 -25.46 -15.18 -8.25
C LYS A 7 -24.05 -15.27 -7.69
N PRO A 8 -23.49 -16.47 -7.57
CA PRO A 8 -22.11 -16.63 -7.10
C PRO A 8 -21.10 -15.80 -7.90
N PHE A 9 -21.34 -15.66 -9.22
CA PHE A 9 -20.47 -14.84 -10.05
C PHE A 9 -20.47 -13.39 -9.59
N ASN A 10 -21.65 -12.85 -9.27
CA ASN A 10 -21.72 -11.47 -8.80
C ASN A 10 -21.01 -11.28 -7.47
N SER A 11 -21.12 -12.30 -6.59
CA SER A 11 -20.41 -12.23 -5.30
C SER A 11 -18.91 -12.27 -5.51
N TYR A 12 -18.44 -13.05 -6.46
CA TYR A 12 -17.05 -13.11 -6.80
C TYR A 12 -16.55 -11.74 -7.31
N GLU A 13 -17.28 -11.16 -8.26
CA GLU A 13 -16.87 -9.87 -8.83
C GLU A 13 -16.87 -8.76 -7.77
N ASN A 14 -17.87 -8.77 -6.90
CA ASN A 14 -17.93 -7.78 -5.83
C ASN A 14 -16.76 -7.92 -4.86
N ARG A 15 -16.40 -9.16 -4.54
CA ARG A 15 -15.28 -9.39 -3.64
C ARG A 15 -13.95 -8.98 -4.29
N VAL A 16 -13.80 -9.26 -5.59
CA VAL A 16 -12.62 -8.84 -6.34
C VAL A 16 -12.49 -7.32 -6.30
N ASP A 17 -13.61 -6.62 -6.51
CA ASP A 17 -13.59 -5.15 -6.46
C ASP A 17 -13.18 -4.63 -5.09
N ASP A 18 -13.71 -5.23 -4.03
CA ASP A 18 -13.35 -4.84 -2.67
C ASP A 18 -11.86 -5.05 -2.42
N LEU A 19 -11.34 -6.19 -2.85
CA LEU A 19 -9.94 -6.52 -2.61
C LEU A 19 -9.00 -5.61 -3.40
N ILE A 20 -9.36 -5.29 -4.65
CA ILE A 20 -8.51 -4.42 -5.44
C ILE A 20 -8.50 -3.00 -4.89
N HIS A 21 -9.63 -2.55 -4.35
CA HIS A 21 -9.69 -1.24 -3.70
C HIS A 21 -8.79 -1.21 -2.46
N GLU A 22 -8.75 -2.30 -1.70
CA GLU A 22 -7.86 -2.38 -0.55
C GLU A 22 -6.39 -2.29 -0.99
N VAL A 23 -6.05 -2.92 -2.12
CA VAL A 23 -4.69 -2.82 -2.65
C VAL A 23 -4.38 -1.38 -3.03
N TRP A 24 -5.31 -0.71 -3.73
CA TRP A 24 -5.10 0.68 -4.15
C TRP A 24 -4.92 1.62 -2.95
N GLU A 25 -5.74 1.45 -1.93
CA GLU A 25 -5.63 2.28 -0.73
C GLU A 25 -4.31 2.02 0.01
N ALA A 26 -3.92 0.76 0.10
CA ALA A 26 -2.67 0.41 0.76
C ALA A 26 -1.47 0.92 -0.04
N ARG A 27 -1.56 0.88 -1.37
CA ARG A 27 -0.52 1.44 -2.24
C ARG A 27 -0.35 2.93 -2.02
N ASP A 28 -1.46 3.66 -1.99
CA ASP A 28 -1.42 5.10 -1.81
C ASP A 28 -0.87 5.46 -0.44
N ARG A 29 -1.24 4.69 0.58
CA ARG A 29 -0.72 4.92 1.93
C ARG A 29 0.78 4.63 1.99
N LEU A 30 1.22 3.57 1.34
CA LEU A 30 2.64 3.23 1.30
C LEU A 30 3.44 4.34 0.62
N TYR A 31 2.94 4.84 -0.49
CA TYR A 31 3.58 5.95 -1.20
C TYR A 31 3.70 7.16 -0.27
N GLU A 32 2.61 7.51 0.39
CA GLU A 32 2.58 8.67 1.28
C GLU A 32 3.52 8.49 2.48
N LYS A 33 3.52 7.32 3.10
CA LYS A 33 4.38 7.08 4.26
C LYS A 33 5.85 7.08 3.86
N THR A 34 6.16 6.63 2.65
CA THR A 34 7.52 6.72 2.15
C THR A 34 7.95 8.18 2.01
N ARG A 35 7.11 9.02 1.43
CA ARG A 35 7.42 10.43 1.28
C ARG A 35 7.61 11.13 2.63
N GLN A 36 6.75 10.79 3.58
CA GLN A 36 6.86 11.35 4.93
C GLN A 36 8.18 10.95 5.59
N ALA A 37 8.58 9.68 5.42
CA ALA A 37 9.83 9.21 5.98
C ALA A 37 11.03 9.95 5.37
N ILE A 38 11.02 10.14 4.06
CA ILE A 38 12.09 10.88 3.39
C ILE A 38 12.17 12.30 3.93
N THR A 39 11.03 12.96 4.06
CA THR A 39 10.97 14.33 4.55
C THR A 39 11.49 14.42 5.99
N ARG A 40 11.04 13.51 6.85
CA ARG A 40 11.42 13.56 8.26
C ARG A 40 12.90 13.29 8.47
N VAL A 41 13.45 12.35 7.70
CA VAL A 41 14.89 12.07 7.77
C VAL A 41 15.68 13.29 7.30
N GLY A 42 15.20 13.95 6.24
CA GLY A 42 15.87 15.15 5.72
C GLY A 42 15.89 16.30 6.72
N VAL A 43 14.83 16.42 7.53
CA VAL A 43 14.74 17.50 8.51
C VAL A 43 15.83 17.39 9.58
N ILE A 44 16.30 16.17 9.87
CA ILE A 44 17.36 15.99 10.88
C ILE A 44 18.58 16.83 10.53
N ASN A 45 18.89 16.92 9.24
CA ASN A 45 20.08 17.65 8.79
C ASN A 45 19.99 19.17 9.00
N LEU A 46 18.79 19.68 9.28
CA LEU A 46 18.62 21.11 9.55
C LEU A 46 19.02 21.49 10.97
N TYR A 47 19.16 20.51 11.85
CA TYR A 47 19.45 20.74 13.26
C TYR A 47 20.70 19.96 13.66
N PRO A 48 21.84 20.62 13.83
CA PRO A 48 23.09 19.92 14.15
C PRO A 48 23.09 19.29 15.54
N ASP A 49 22.39 19.90 16.51
CA ASP A 49 22.33 19.34 17.87
C ASP A 49 21.18 19.97 18.63
N GLY A 50 21.05 19.57 19.90
CA GLY A 50 20.08 20.16 20.80
C GLY A 50 18.72 19.51 20.77
N ALA A 51 17.75 20.15 21.42
CA ALA A 51 16.40 19.62 21.58
C ALA A 51 15.68 19.47 20.25
N ASP A 52 15.90 20.41 19.33
CA ASP A 52 15.26 20.33 18.01
C ASP A 52 15.74 19.13 17.22
N ARG A 53 17.03 18.81 17.33
CA ARG A 53 17.53 17.61 16.66
C ARG A 53 16.95 16.34 17.27
N LYS A 54 16.81 16.31 18.59
CA LYS A 54 16.22 15.15 19.26
C LYS A 54 14.78 14.95 18.80
N LYS A 55 14.03 16.03 18.67
CA LYS A 55 12.66 15.95 18.19
C LYS A 55 12.62 15.48 16.74
N ALA A 56 13.50 16.00 15.89
CA ALA A 56 13.55 15.61 14.49
C ALA A 56 13.88 14.13 14.35
N VAL A 57 14.81 13.62 15.16
CA VAL A 57 15.15 12.19 15.16
C VAL A 57 13.95 11.35 15.60
N SER A 58 13.26 11.78 16.65
CA SER A 58 12.08 11.07 17.14
C SER A 58 10.98 11.05 16.08
N ASP A 59 10.75 12.17 15.40
CA ASP A 59 9.75 12.24 14.34
C ASP A 59 10.11 11.31 13.18
N ALA A 60 11.41 11.26 12.84
CA ALA A 60 11.87 10.37 11.76
C ALA A 60 11.70 8.90 12.15
N GLU A 61 11.96 8.56 13.40
CA GLU A 61 11.77 7.19 13.89
C GLU A 61 10.31 6.78 13.78
N GLU A 62 9.41 7.67 14.18
CA GLU A 62 7.97 7.43 14.05
C GLU A 62 7.57 7.22 12.60
N ALA A 63 8.08 8.08 11.71
CA ALA A 63 7.74 7.99 10.29
C ALA A 63 8.26 6.69 9.69
N LYS A 64 9.45 6.25 10.10
CA LYS A 64 10.02 4.99 9.62
C LYS A 64 9.20 3.81 10.11
N HIS A 65 8.74 3.86 11.36
CA HIS A 65 7.90 2.81 11.88
C HIS A 65 6.57 2.73 11.13
N ALA A 66 5.96 3.89 10.87
CA ALA A 66 4.71 3.94 10.09
C ALA A 66 4.91 3.38 8.69
N LEU A 67 6.09 3.61 8.10
CA LEU A 67 6.42 3.08 6.80
C LEU A 67 6.48 1.55 6.83
N ILE A 68 7.12 0.99 7.85
CA ILE A 68 7.20 -0.47 7.99
C ILE A 68 5.80 -1.08 8.08
N VAL A 69 4.92 -0.45 8.86
CA VAL A 69 3.53 -0.91 8.98
C VAL A 69 2.83 -0.84 7.62
N ALA A 70 3.06 0.24 6.87
CA ALA A 70 2.44 0.41 5.56
C ALA A 70 2.93 -0.63 4.55
N ILE A 71 4.21 -1.01 4.64
CA ILE A 71 4.75 -2.06 3.78
C ILE A 71 4.02 -3.37 4.03
N GLY A 72 3.87 -3.74 5.30
CA GLY A 72 3.17 -4.97 5.67
C GLY A 72 1.72 -4.97 5.22
N ALA A 73 1.04 -3.83 5.40
CA ALA A 73 -0.36 -3.71 4.99
C ALA A 73 -0.52 -3.87 3.48
N TYR A 74 0.39 -3.27 2.72
CA TYR A 74 0.34 -3.37 1.27
C TYR A 74 0.61 -4.81 0.81
N ASP A 75 1.64 -5.44 1.37
CA ASP A 75 1.97 -6.80 0.98
C ASP A 75 0.82 -7.76 1.32
N THR A 76 0.16 -7.56 2.46
CA THR A 76 -0.98 -8.37 2.86
C THR A 76 -2.15 -8.18 1.90
N ALA A 77 -2.48 -6.93 1.58
CA ALA A 77 -3.60 -6.65 0.68
C ALA A 77 -3.36 -7.25 -0.71
N ARG A 78 -2.14 -7.12 -1.21
CA ARG A 78 -1.78 -7.67 -2.51
C ARG A 78 -1.88 -9.19 -2.51
N MET A 79 -1.39 -9.82 -1.46
CA MET A 79 -1.43 -11.27 -1.35
C MET A 79 -2.86 -11.78 -1.28
N GLU A 80 -3.70 -11.12 -0.50
CA GLU A 80 -5.11 -11.50 -0.37
C GLU A 80 -5.83 -11.41 -1.71
N TYR A 81 -5.61 -10.34 -2.44
CA TYR A 81 -6.22 -10.18 -3.76
C TYR A 81 -5.74 -11.28 -4.71
N ASN A 82 -4.43 -11.48 -4.81
CA ASN A 82 -3.87 -12.46 -5.74
C ASN A 82 -4.32 -13.88 -5.40
N ASN A 83 -4.36 -14.22 -4.12
CA ASN A 83 -4.79 -15.55 -3.71
C ASN A 83 -6.27 -15.78 -4.01
N TYR A 84 -7.08 -14.75 -3.80
CA TYR A 84 -8.52 -14.87 -4.05
C TYR A 84 -8.81 -15.12 -5.54
N ILE A 85 -8.19 -14.34 -6.42
CA ILE A 85 -8.46 -14.49 -7.84
C ILE A 85 -7.93 -15.83 -8.35
N LYS A 86 -6.80 -16.29 -7.83
CA LYS A 86 -6.27 -17.61 -8.22
C LYS A 86 -7.21 -18.71 -7.80
N LYS A 87 -7.77 -18.59 -6.61
CA LYS A 87 -8.64 -19.63 -6.07
C LYS A 87 -9.96 -19.75 -6.82
N TYR A 88 -10.51 -18.63 -7.27
CA TYR A 88 -11.86 -18.60 -7.81
C TYR A 88 -11.98 -18.33 -9.30
N ALA A 89 -10.89 -17.97 -9.98
CA ALA A 89 -10.93 -17.62 -11.40
C ALA A 89 -11.52 -18.73 -12.24
N GLU A 90 -11.06 -19.96 -12.01
CA GLU A 90 -11.50 -21.08 -12.78
C GLU A 90 -12.95 -21.44 -12.49
N LYS A 91 -13.32 -21.38 -11.22
CA LYS A 91 -14.67 -21.70 -10.80
C LYS A 91 -15.72 -20.81 -11.46
N PHE A 92 -15.41 -19.54 -11.63
CA PHE A 92 -16.35 -18.58 -12.19
C PHE A 92 -16.02 -18.18 -13.62
N ASP A 93 -15.03 -18.83 -14.23
CA ASP A 93 -14.61 -18.58 -15.60
C ASP A 93 -14.41 -17.08 -15.84
N SER A 94 -13.75 -16.43 -14.89
CA SER A 94 -13.52 -14.99 -14.95
C SER A 94 -12.12 -14.69 -14.40
N PRO A 95 -11.10 -14.99 -15.21
CA PRO A 95 -9.72 -14.72 -14.77
C PRO A 95 -9.44 -13.24 -14.63
N LYS A 96 -8.61 -12.90 -13.67
CA LYS A 96 -8.18 -11.54 -13.42
C LYS A 96 -6.66 -11.53 -13.38
N GLU A 97 -6.09 -10.39 -13.73
CA GLU A 97 -4.64 -10.25 -13.68
C GLU A 97 -4.17 -10.09 -12.24
N GLU A 98 -3.08 -10.74 -11.93
CA GLU A 98 -2.47 -10.60 -10.61
C GLU A 98 -1.89 -9.20 -10.46
N TRP A 99 -1.89 -8.72 -9.24
CA TRP A 99 -1.27 -7.43 -8.92
C TRP A 99 0.20 -7.72 -8.59
N THR A 100 1.09 -7.38 -9.51
CA THR A 100 2.51 -7.76 -9.41
C THR A 100 3.44 -6.66 -8.92
N THR A 101 2.93 -5.42 -8.80
CA THR A 101 3.76 -4.32 -8.32
C THR A 101 4.14 -4.58 -6.86
N THR A 102 5.44 -4.61 -6.57
CA THR A 102 5.93 -4.89 -5.23
C THR A 102 5.98 -3.63 -4.38
N SER A 103 6.04 -3.81 -3.05
CA SER A 103 6.20 -2.68 -2.15
C SER A 103 7.50 -1.93 -2.45
N HIS A 104 8.55 -2.66 -2.80
CA HIS A 104 9.83 -2.05 -3.17
C HIS A 104 9.69 -1.09 -4.34
N GLU A 105 8.92 -1.48 -5.36
CA GLU A 105 8.70 -0.62 -6.52
C GLU A 105 7.96 0.66 -6.15
N ILE A 106 7.00 0.56 -5.24
CA ILE A 106 6.24 1.73 -4.80
C ILE A 106 7.15 2.68 -4.02
N ILE A 107 8.02 2.12 -3.17
CA ILE A 107 8.98 2.92 -2.42
C ILE A 107 9.93 3.63 -3.39
N GLU A 108 10.39 2.93 -4.42
CA GLU A 108 11.26 3.52 -5.44
C GLU A 108 10.57 4.65 -6.18
N TRP A 109 9.28 4.48 -6.51
CA TRP A 109 8.51 5.54 -7.15
C TRP A 109 8.43 6.78 -6.26
N ALA A 110 8.15 6.57 -4.98
CA ALA A 110 8.03 7.68 -4.05
C ALA A 110 9.37 8.41 -3.93
N TYR A 111 10.47 7.68 -3.89
CA TYR A 111 11.81 8.25 -3.84
C TYR A 111 12.10 9.08 -5.08
N LYS A 112 11.85 8.48 -6.23
CA LYS A 112 12.14 9.10 -7.50
C LYS A 112 11.36 10.40 -7.68
N TYR A 113 10.06 10.37 -7.39
CA TYR A 113 9.24 11.55 -7.60
C TYR A 113 9.43 12.61 -6.53
N TYR A 114 9.83 12.20 -5.32
CA TYR A 114 10.16 13.15 -4.27
C TYR A 114 11.34 14.04 -4.72
N TYR A 115 12.40 13.41 -5.21
CA TYR A 115 13.59 14.15 -5.61
C TYR A 115 13.47 14.83 -6.97
N LYS A 116 12.48 14.42 -7.72
CA LYS A 116 12.31 15.04 -9.01
C LYS A 116 11.55 16.35 -8.89
N GLY A 117 10.85 16.46 -7.85
CA GLY A 117 10.22 17.66 -7.57
C GLY A 117 8.81 17.76 -7.84
#